data_cd690778cd5f23ee06e25e4c4ec0e203
#
_entry.id   cd690778cd5f23ee06e25e4c4ec0e203
#
_cell.length_a   1.000
_cell.length_b   1.000
_cell.length_c   1.000
_cell.angle_alpha   90.00
_cell.angle_beta   90.00
_cell.angle_gamma   90.00
#
_symmetry.space_group_name_H-M   'P 1'
#
loop_
_entity.id
_entity.type
_entity.pdbx_description
1 polymer ?
#
loop_
_entity_poly.entity_id
_entity_poly.type
_entity_poly.pdbx_seq_one_letter_code
_entity_poly.pdbx_strand_id
1 'polypeptide(L)'
;MGATVADAAARPLHWVYNQKKLLTYIKRNKDFTFLKKNRSPFYNIKTGKVSGYNDVGQVMFKTLVEGHENIQERFKKNITKNFGPGSLYWKNLNLRAKYRKVKDWRGIIKGPWIHQNIIETVKNIKAKKKLTGGAKVNESDGYCAALPIFYMVMILIA
;
A
#
# COMPACT_ATOMS: atom_id res chain seq x y z
N MET A 1 5.52 -14.52 -5.63
CA MET A 1 6.48 -13.61 -6.30
C MET A 1 5.84 -12.79 -7.42
N GLY A 2 5.05 -13.36 -8.32
CA GLY A 2 4.48 -12.65 -9.47
C GLY A 2 3.72 -11.36 -9.14
N ALA A 3 2.83 -11.38 -8.14
CA ALA A 3 2.06 -10.19 -7.73
C ALA A 3 2.96 -9.03 -7.26
N THR A 4 4.03 -9.33 -6.51
CA THR A 4 5.00 -8.31 -6.04
C THR A 4 5.76 -7.67 -7.20
N VAL A 5 6.16 -8.49 -8.18
CA VAL A 5 6.85 -8.00 -9.39
C VAL A 5 5.90 -7.15 -10.24
N ALA A 6 4.66 -7.62 -10.44
CA ALA A 6 3.64 -6.88 -11.19
C ALA A 6 3.29 -5.54 -10.54
N ASP A 7 3.12 -5.50 -9.21
CA ASP A 7 2.91 -4.26 -8.47
C ASP A 7 4.08 -3.29 -8.62
N ALA A 8 5.32 -3.77 -8.46
CA ALA A 8 6.51 -2.94 -8.61
C ALA A 8 6.67 -2.38 -10.04
N ALA A 9 6.27 -3.14 -11.06
CA ALA A 9 6.26 -2.71 -12.46
C ALA A 9 5.16 -1.68 -12.74
N ALA A 10 3.94 -1.89 -12.24
CA ALA A 10 2.80 -1.01 -12.45
C ALA A 10 2.88 0.29 -11.62
N ARG A 11 3.53 0.25 -10.46
CA ARG A 11 3.56 1.35 -9.48
C ARG A 11 3.98 2.71 -10.05
N PRO A 12 4.95 2.84 -10.97
CA PRO A 12 5.30 4.15 -11.53
C PRO A 12 4.14 4.87 -12.21
N LEU A 13 3.08 4.16 -12.61
CA LEU A 13 1.88 4.69 -13.25
C LEU A 13 0.68 4.79 -12.30
N HIS A 14 0.83 4.48 -11.02
CA HIS A 14 -0.25 4.55 -10.05
C HIS A 14 -0.94 5.92 -10.07
N TRP A 15 -2.27 5.88 -10.16
CA TRP A 15 -3.16 7.04 -10.12
C TRP A 15 -2.93 8.07 -11.23
N VAL A 16 -2.40 7.63 -12.37
CA VAL A 16 -2.38 8.42 -13.60
C VAL A 16 -3.74 8.24 -14.29
N TYR A 17 -4.76 8.98 -13.82
CA TYR A 17 -6.13 8.86 -14.34
C TYR A 17 -6.33 9.48 -15.72
N ASN A 18 -5.46 10.38 -16.14
CA ASN A 18 -5.53 10.97 -17.46
C ASN A 18 -5.09 9.96 -18.53
N GLN A 19 -6.05 9.38 -19.25
CA GLN A 19 -5.80 8.34 -20.24
C GLN A 19 -4.86 8.80 -21.38
N LYS A 20 -4.97 10.05 -21.85
CA LYS A 20 -4.08 10.58 -22.89
C LYS A 20 -2.63 10.61 -22.42
N LYS A 21 -2.40 11.06 -21.17
CA LYS A 21 -1.07 11.03 -20.56
C LYS A 21 -0.57 9.60 -20.37
N LEU A 22 -1.42 8.70 -19.90
CA LEU A 22 -1.07 7.30 -19.71
C LEU A 22 -0.64 6.65 -21.03
N LEU A 23 -1.43 6.81 -22.08
CA LEU A 23 -1.09 6.31 -23.42
C LEU A 23 0.21 6.91 -23.95
N THR A 24 0.46 8.19 -23.71
CA THR A 24 1.71 8.85 -24.09
C THR A 24 2.91 8.21 -23.38
N TYR A 25 2.79 7.90 -22.09
CA TYR A 25 3.83 7.25 -21.32
C TYR A 25 4.09 5.83 -21.82
N ILE A 26 3.03 5.10 -22.12
CA ILE A 26 3.09 3.73 -22.67
C ILE A 26 3.78 3.74 -24.04
N LYS A 27 3.32 4.57 -24.98
CA LYS A 27 3.88 4.63 -26.34
C LYS A 27 5.37 5.01 -26.39
N ARG A 28 5.84 5.84 -25.45
CA ARG A 28 7.25 6.29 -25.38
C ARG A 28 8.19 5.25 -24.76
N ASN A 29 7.65 4.23 -24.11
CA ASN A 29 8.44 3.18 -23.49
C ASN A 29 8.18 1.87 -24.21
N LYS A 30 9.12 1.47 -25.07
CA LYS A 30 9.07 0.20 -25.81
C LYS A 30 9.11 -1.01 -24.87
N ASP A 31 9.63 -0.83 -23.67
CA ASP A 31 9.76 -1.85 -22.65
C ASP A 31 8.81 -1.52 -21.48
N PHE A 32 7.76 -2.33 -21.32
CA PHE A 32 6.69 -2.12 -20.36
C PHE A 32 7.03 -2.57 -18.92
N THR A 33 8.21 -3.15 -18.71
CA THR A 33 8.48 -3.85 -17.46
C THR A 33 8.66 -2.90 -16.28
N PHE A 34 9.65 -2.03 -16.31
CA PHE A 34 9.90 -1.13 -15.18
C PHE A 34 10.20 0.29 -15.70
N LEU A 35 9.21 1.16 -15.66
CA LEU A 35 9.42 2.56 -16.01
C LEU A 35 10.46 3.20 -15.10
N LYS A 36 11.55 3.70 -15.68
CA LYS A 36 12.64 4.35 -14.95
C LYS A 36 12.19 5.57 -14.16
N LYS A 37 11.15 6.28 -14.62
CA LYS A 37 10.65 7.51 -14.02
C LYS A 37 9.26 7.30 -13.46
N ASN A 38 9.08 7.59 -12.17
CA ASN A 38 7.77 7.63 -11.54
C ASN A 38 6.91 8.74 -12.19
N ARG A 39 5.64 8.42 -12.46
CA ARG A 39 4.65 9.31 -13.08
C ARG A 39 3.44 9.55 -12.19
N SER A 40 3.39 8.88 -11.02
CA SER A 40 2.32 9.12 -10.05
C SER A 40 2.29 10.60 -9.65
N PRO A 41 1.11 11.24 -9.65
CA PRO A 41 0.98 12.63 -9.25
C PRO A 41 0.98 12.85 -7.73
N PHE A 42 0.97 11.78 -6.93
CA PHE A 42 0.78 11.88 -5.49
C PHE A 42 2.03 11.55 -4.69
N TYR A 43 2.83 10.57 -5.14
CA TYR A 43 4.00 10.14 -4.41
C TYR A 43 5.10 9.63 -5.32
N ASN A 44 6.32 9.63 -4.82
CA ASN A 44 7.49 9.17 -5.54
C ASN A 44 8.35 8.28 -4.66
N ILE A 45 8.56 7.05 -5.08
CA ILE A 45 9.52 6.12 -4.50
C ILE A 45 10.38 5.51 -5.60
N LYS A 46 11.56 5.00 -5.23
CA LYS A 46 12.53 4.42 -6.16
C LYS A 46 11.88 3.33 -7.02
N THR A 47 12.23 3.30 -8.31
CA THR A 47 11.81 2.23 -9.24
C THR A 47 12.18 0.85 -8.69
N GLY A 48 11.32 -0.13 -8.90
CA GLY A 48 11.45 -1.48 -8.37
C GLY A 48 10.96 -1.65 -6.93
N LYS A 49 10.60 -0.56 -6.23
CA LYS A 49 9.89 -0.64 -4.94
C LYS A 49 8.40 -0.83 -5.17
N VAL A 50 7.77 -1.56 -4.29
CA VAL A 50 6.34 -1.88 -4.33
C VAL A 50 5.46 -0.75 -3.80
N SER A 51 4.16 -0.85 -4.02
CA SER A 51 3.16 0.06 -3.47
C SER A 51 2.72 -0.34 -2.06
N GLY A 52 1.95 0.53 -1.40
CA GLY A 52 1.31 0.21 -0.13
C GLY A 52 0.34 -0.96 -0.21
N TYR A 53 -0.27 -1.22 -1.37
CA TYR A 53 -1.12 -2.39 -1.60
C TYR A 53 -0.34 -3.69 -1.42
N ASN A 54 0.82 -3.81 -2.06
CA ASN A 54 1.66 -4.98 -1.92
C ASN A 54 2.22 -5.12 -0.49
N ASP A 55 2.66 -4.02 0.12
CA ASP A 55 3.21 -4.05 1.48
C ASP A 55 2.18 -4.55 2.51
N VAL A 56 0.89 -4.21 2.35
CA VAL A 56 -0.19 -4.76 3.19
C VAL A 56 -0.33 -6.27 3.00
N GLY A 57 -0.30 -6.76 1.77
CA GLY A 57 -0.30 -8.18 1.47
C GLY A 57 0.90 -8.90 2.08
N GLN A 58 2.10 -8.30 1.99
CA GLN A 58 3.32 -8.86 2.61
C GLN A 58 3.23 -8.93 4.13
N VAL A 59 2.59 -7.95 4.77
CA VAL A 59 2.36 -7.98 6.23
C VAL A 59 1.45 -9.15 6.60
N MET A 60 0.39 -9.41 5.83
CA MET A 60 -0.47 -10.57 6.06
C MET A 60 0.27 -11.88 5.79
N PHE A 61 0.97 -11.99 4.67
CA PHE A 61 1.76 -13.17 4.34
C PHE A 61 2.76 -13.51 5.45
N LYS A 62 3.50 -12.50 5.92
CA LYS A 62 4.42 -12.65 7.05
C LYS A 62 3.71 -13.13 8.31
N THR A 63 2.53 -12.57 8.60
CA THR A 63 1.73 -12.96 9.77
C THR A 63 1.36 -14.43 9.73
N LEU A 64 0.98 -14.95 8.56
CA LEU A 64 0.61 -16.35 8.35
C LEU A 64 1.84 -17.27 8.49
N VAL A 65 2.97 -16.90 7.89
CA VAL A 65 4.22 -17.70 7.93
C VAL A 65 4.81 -17.75 9.35
N GLU A 66 4.75 -16.67 10.10
CA GLU A 66 5.21 -16.64 11.50
C GLU A 66 4.38 -17.54 12.41
N GLY A 67 3.17 -17.91 12.01
CA GLY A 67 2.22 -18.68 12.79
C GLY A 67 1.84 -17.98 14.10
N HIS A 68 0.64 -18.20 14.57
CA HIS A 68 0.20 -17.76 15.90
C HIS A 68 -1.14 -18.40 16.22
N GLU A 69 -1.38 -18.76 17.49
CA GLU A 69 -2.69 -19.25 17.93
C GLU A 69 -3.82 -18.25 17.61
N ASN A 70 -3.51 -16.94 17.67
CA ASN A 70 -4.42 -15.87 17.28
C ASN A 70 -3.84 -15.01 16.14
N ILE A 71 -4.14 -15.41 14.89
CA ILE A 71 -3.68 -14.71 13.67
C ILE A 71 -4.16 -13.25 13.64
N GLN A 72 -5.36 -12.95 14.16
CA GLN A 72 -5.89 -11.58 14.15
C GLN A 72 -5.04 -10.67 15.03
N GLU A 73 -4.68 -11.09 16.24
CA GLU A 73 -3.84 -10.29 17.13
C GLU A 73 -2.43 -10.13 16.58
N ARG A 74 -1.89 -11.17 15.97
CA ARG A 74 -0.59 -11.09 15.29
C ARG A 74 -0.64 -10.12 14.12
N PHE A 75 -1.68 -10.16 13.31
CA PHE A 75 -1.86 -9.21 12.21
C PHE A 75 -2.00 -7.77 12.70
N LYS A 76 -2.79 -7.51 13.76
CA LYS A 76 -2.91 -6.19 14.37
C LYS A 76 -1.55 -5.65 14.82
N LYS A 77 -0.71 -6.49 15.44
CA LYS A 77 0.65 -6.13 15.83
C LYS A 77 1.50 -5.79 14.62
N ASN A 78 1.51 -6.65 13.61
CA ASN A 78 2.33 -6.49 12.41
C ASN A 78 1.90 -5.29 11.56
N ILE A 79 0.59 -5.06 11.36
CA ILE A 79 0.10 -3.89 10.61
C ILE A 79 0.44 -2.58 11.35
N THR A 80 0.29 -2.55 12.67
CA THR A 80 0.65 -1.38 13.47
C THR A 80 2.16 -1.10 13.42
N LYS A 81 3.00 -2.13 13.48
CA LYS A 81 4.46 -1.98 13.37
C LYS A 81 4.88 -1.41 12.01
N ASN A 82 4.29 -1.89 10.92
CA ASN A 82 4.70 -1.53 9.57
C ASN A 82 4.10 -0.20 9.08
N PHE A 83 2.88 0.14 9.52
CA PHE A 83 2.15 1.31 9.03
C PHE A 83 1.82 2.34 10.12
N GLY A 84 1.97 2.01 11.40
CA GLY A 84 1.64 2.88 12.51
C GLY A 84 2.69 3.93 12.82
N PRO A 85 2.50 4.67 13.94
CA PRO A 85 3.44 5.69 14.41
C PRO A 85 4.87 5.17 14.49
N GLY A 86 5.81 5.96 14.00
CA GLY A 86 7.24 5.58 13.90
C GLY A 86 7.61 4.98 12.54
N SER A 87 6.67 4.40 11.78
CA SER A 87 6.93 3.89 10.44
C SER A 87 7.17 5.00 9.42
N LEU A 88 7.82 4.66 8.31
CA LEU A 88 8.00 5.58 7.17
C LEU A 88 6.65 6.02 6.57
N TYR A 89 5.68 5.12 6.54
CA TYR A 89 4.32 5.41 6.09
C TYR A 89 3.66 6.49 6.95
N TRP A 90 3.78 6.39 8.26
CA TRP A 90 3.19 7.36 9.20
C TRP A 90 3.90 8.71 9.17
N LYS A 91 5.23 8.70 9.02
CA LYS A 91 6.02 9.92 8.81
C LYS A 91 5.55 10.67 7.56
N ASN A 92 5.34 9.96 6.46
CA ASN A 92 4.84 10.55 5.22
C ASN A 92 3.39 11.04 5.33
N LEU A 93 2.54 10.36 6.11
CA LEU A 93 1.20 10.84 6.43
C LEU A 93 1.25 12.21 7.14
N ASN A 94 2.11 12.34 8.13
CA ASN A 94 2.28 13.60 8.88
C ASN A 94 2.82 14.72 7.98
N LEU A 95 3.79 14.43 7.11
CA LEU A 95 4.28 15.38 6.12
C LEU A 95 3.16 15.83 5.18
N ARG A 96 2.35 14.90 4.69
CA ARG A 96 1.20 15.18 3.83
C ARG A 96 0.18 16.09 4.51
N ALA A 97 -0.12 15.83 5.79
CA ALA A 97 -1.02 16.67 6.59
C ALA A 97 -0.46 18.08 6.81
N LYS A 98 0.85 18.20 7.02
CA LYS A 98 1.55 19.51 7.11
C LYS A 98 1.45 20.29 5.80
N TYR A 99 1.75 19.65 4.67
CA TYR A 99 1.75 20.31 3.37
C TYR A 99 0.36 20.71 2.88
N ARG A 100 -0.69 19.97 3.24
CA ARG A 100 -2.08 20.35 2.93
C ARG A 100 -2.50 21.71 3.49
N LYS A 101 -1.81 22.18 4.54
CA LYS A 101 -2.05 23.49 5.15
C LYS A 101 -1.31 24.62 4.44
N VAL A 102 -0.40 24.30 3.52
CA VAL A 102 0.34 25.29 2.73
C VAL A 102 -0.49 25.63 1.50
N LYS A 103 -0.88 26.88 1.37
CA LYS A 103 -1.59 27.38 0.19
C LYS A 103 -0.74 27.08 -1.05
N ASP A 104 -1.39 26.58 -2.10
CA ASP A 104 -0.74 26.27 -3.40
C ASP A 104 0.33 25.16 -3.40
N TRP A 105 0.41 24.34 -2.33
CA TRP A 105 1.31 23.20 -2.37
C TRP A 105 0.86 22.16 -3.43
N ARG A 106 1.69 21.95 -4.43
CA ARG A 106 1.50 20.97 -5.52
C ARG A 106 2.59 19.90 -5.53
N GLY A 107 3.26 19.72 -4.42
CA GLY A 107 4.39 18.79 -4.33
C GLY A 107 3.99 17.33 -4.28
N ILE A 108 4.91 16.47 -4.67
CA ILE A 108 4.82 15.03 -4.61
C ILE A 108 5.53 14.57 -3.34
N ILE A 109 4.88 13.71 -2.55
CA ILE A 109 5.49 13.11 -1.35
C ILE A 109 6.65 12.20 -1.78
N LYS A 110 7.82 12.41 -1.22
CA LYS A 110 8.95 11.49 -1.37
C LYS A 110 8.80 10.35 -0.37
N GLY A 111 8.51 9.15 -0.86
CA GLY A 111 8.33 7.95 -0.05
C GLY A 111 6.97 7.29 -0.25
N PRO A 112 6.68 6.20 0.47
CA PRO A 112 5.48 5.42 0.27
C PRO A 112 4.21 6.17 0.72
N TRP A 113 3.10 5.83 0.07
CA TRP A 113 1.78 6.36 0.37
C TRP A 113 1.00 5.38 1.23
N ILE A 114 0.47 5.85 2.36
CA ILE A 114 -0.45 5.09 3.20
C ILE A 114 -1.90 5.37 2.79
N HIS A 115 -2.68 4.32 2.66
CA HIS A 115 -4.07 4.37 2.26
C HIS A 115 -4.99 4.65 3.45
N GLN A 116 -6.18 5.22 3.18
CA GLN A 116 -7.10 5.63 4.23
C GLN A 116 -7.59 4.46 5.08
N ASN A 117 -7.87 3.30 4.46
CA ASN A 117 -8.24 2.08 5.18
C ASN A 117 -7.20 1.68 6.22
N ILE A 118 -5.93 1.71 5.86
CA ILE A 118 -4.84 1.34 6.77
C ILE A 118 -4.69 2.37 7.90
N ILE A 119 -4.83 3.66 7.58
CA ILE A 119 -4.81 4.72 8.60
C ILE A 119 -5.88 4.47 9.65
N GLU A 120 -7.13 4.22 9.22
CA GLU A 120 -8.25 4.00 10.13
C GLU A 120 -8.11 2.66 10.89
N THR A 121 -7.63 1.60 10.23
CA THR A 121 -7.33 0.33 10.89
C THR A 121 -6.33 0.52 12.04
N VAL A 122 -5.22 1.21 11.80
CA VAL A 122 -4.21 1.48 12.84
C VAL A 122 -4.79 2.33 13.97
N LYS A 123 -5.59 3.36 13.66
CA LYS A 123 -6.27 4.18 14.67
C LYS A 123 -7.24 3.36 15.52
N ASN A 124 -8.04 2.50 14.90
CA ASN A 124 -9.02 1.65 15.56
C ASN A 124 -8.35 0.62 16.49
N ILE A 125 -7.23 0.03 16.04
CA ILE A 125 -6.41 -0.86 16.89
C ILE A 125 -5.90 -0.11 18.11
N LYS A 126 -5.32 1.09 17.93
CA LYS A 126 -4.82 1.92 19.04
C LYS A 126 -5.94 2.33 20.02
N ALA A 127 -7.12 2.59 19.50
CA ALA A 127 -8.30 2.90 20.32
C ALA A 127 -8.96 1.66 20.95
N LYS A 128 -8.37 0.47 20.77
CA LYS A 128 -8.87 -0.82 21.30
C LYS A 128 -10.32 -1.12 20.89
N LYS A 129 -10.72 -0.69 19.69
CA LYS A 129 -12.07 -0.96 19.20
C LYS A 129 -12.25 -2.45 18.93
N LYS A 130 -13.46 -2.99 19.20
CA LYS A 130 -13.83 -4.38 18.91
C LYS A 130 -13.69 -4.69 17.42
N LEU A 131 -14.18 -3.80 16.56
CA LEU A 131 -14.02 -3.88 15.11
C LEU A 131 -12.93 -2.90 14.68
N THR A 132 -11.85 -3.42 14.14
CA THR A 132 -10.68 -2.63 13.73
C THR A 132 -10.63 -2.35 12.23
N GLY A 133 -11.66 -2.74 11.49
CA GLY A 133 -11.77 -2.51 10.04
C GLY A 133 -11.57 -1.06 9.64
N GLY A 134 -11.19 -0.85 8.39
CA GLY A 134 -10.81 0.44 7.84
C GLY A 134 -11.96 1.40 7.56
N ALA A 135 -11.67 2.43 6.79
CA ALA A 135 -12.64 3.46 6.39
C ALA A 135 -13.61 2.95 5.32
N LYS A 136 -14.76 3.63 5.17
CA LYS A 136 -15.69 3.42 4.06
C LYS A 136 -15.16 4.15 2.81
N VAL A 137 -14.24 3.51 2.12
CA VAL A 137 -13.60 4.05 0.90
C VAL A 137 -13.45 2.94 -0.15
N ASN A 138 -13.39 3.31 -1.42
CA ASN A 138 -13.18 2.39 -2.53
C ASN A 138 -11.67 2.17 -2.76
N GLU A 139 -11.02 1.53 -1.81
CA GLU A 139 -9.60 1.17 -1.88
C GLU A 139 -9.43 -0.35 -1.79
N SER A 140 -8.45 -0.88 -2.52
CA SER A 140 -8.24 -2.33 -2.67
C SER A 140 -7.30 -2.93 -1.62
N ASP A 141 -6.79 -2.14 -0.68
CA ASP A 141 -5.80 -2.58 0.31
C ASP A 141 -6.35 -3.65 1.27
N GLY A 142 -7.63 -3.56 1.65
CA GLY A 142 -8.28 -4.63 2.42
C GLY A 142 -8.33 -5.95 1.66
N TYR A 143 -8.60 -5.90 0.35
CA TYR A 143 -8.57 -7.07 -0.51
C TYR A 143 -7.15 -7.63 -0.65
N CYS A 144 -6.16 -6.78 -0.86
CA CYS A 144 -4.76 -7.19 -0.93
C CYS A 144 -4.27 -7.85 0.37
N ALA A 145 -4.76 -7.43 1.52
CA ALA A 145 -4.47 -8.09 2.80
C ALA A 145 -5.07 -9.50 2.90
N ALA A 146 -6.21 -9.76 2.24
CA ALA A 146 -6.86 -11.07 2.25
C ALA A 146 -6.25 -12.08 1.28
N LEU A 147 -5.61 -11.63 0.19
CA LEU A 147 -5.05 -12.52 -0.84
C LEU A 147 -4.16 -13.64 -0.29
N PRO A 148 -3.20 -13.41 0.63
CA PRO A 148 -2.37 -14.47 1.18
C PRO A 148 -3.17 -15.57 1.89
N ILE A 149 -4.30 -15.21 2.52
CA ILE A 149 -5.19 -16.18 3.18
C ILE A 149 -5.82 -17.12 2.14
N PHE A 150 -6.35 -16.56 1.05
CA PHE A 150 -6.92 -17.37 -0.03
C PHE A 150 -5.88 -18.32 -0.62
N TYR A 151 -4.66 -17.88 -0.86
CA TYR A 151 -3.60 -18.75 -1.36
C TYR A 151 -3.28 -19.90 -0.41
N MET A 152 -3.22 -19.65 0.90
CA MET A 152 -2.97 -20.72 1.88
C MET A 152 -4.11 -21.73 1.92
N VAL A 153 -5.36 -21.27 1.89
CA VAL A 153 -6.53 -22.15 1.87
C VAL A 153 -6.54 -23.02 0.61
N MET A 154 -6.23 -22.45 -0.56
CA MET A 154 -6.15 -23.21 -1.83
C MET A 154 -5.08 -24.29 -1.79
N ILE A 155 -3.92 -24.04 -1.18
CA ILE A 155 -2.85 -25.05 -1.04
C ILE A 155 -3.26 -26.18 -0.08
N LEU A 156 -4.05 -25.89 0.95
CA LEU A 156 -4.49 -26.89 1.94
C LEU A 156 -5.64 -27.79 1.42
N ILE A 157 -6.35 -27.35 0.38
CA ILE A 157 -7.48 -28.09 -0.22
C ILE A 157 -7.03 -28.92 -1.45
N ALA A 158 -5.90 -28.57 -2.07
CA ALA A 158 -5.32 -29.25 -3.23
C ALA A 158 -4.48 -30.47 -2.80
#